data_015226dc02e716a7875d1b3615a410f3
#
_entry.id   015226dc02e716a7875d1b3615a410f3
#
_cell.length_a   1.000
_cell.length_b   1.000
_cell.length_c   1.000
_cell.angle_alpha   90.00
_cell.angle_beta   90.00
_cell.angle_gamma   90.00
#
_symmetry.space_group_name_H-M   'P 1'
#
loop_
_entity.id
_entity.type
_entity.pdbx_description
1 polymer ?
#
loop_
_entity_poly.entity_id
_entity_poly.type
_entity_poly.pdbx_seq_one_letter_code
_entity_poly.pdbx_strand_id
1 'polypeptide(L)'
;MAITYLKRSPKTSSTDDTKTREIVENILKDIEKTKEEGCKELSKKFDKYEGDVIVSKEKIEEIKKNLDQKTKDDIQFSHERVRKFAEAQLKNYGQDFEVELSDGLFAGQKLIPVNTAGCYVPAGRYAHIASAVMSVTTAKVAGVKNIIVCSSPKPGVGVHPSIVYTADLCGADVIMNLGGVQAIAAMTNGLFGNAPADILVGPGNQFVAEAKRLLFGKVGIDLFAGPTEIAVIADETADPEMVAYDLVGQAEHGYNSPAWLFTKSKKIADYVLQRVPELIEDLPDLPRENSGAAWRDYGEVILCDTDEEIAKVSDDYAPEHLEVQTKNLNWYHDRLKNYGSLFIGEETTVAYGDKCSGTNHILPTKGAGKYTGGLFVGKFIKTLSFQRMSKEATKEVGAACARISRYEGMEAHARTGDVRLRKYGFSN
;
A
#
# COMPACT_ATOMS: atom_id res chain seq x y z
N MET A 1 12.09 -31.61 -13.89
CA MET A 1 11.36 -30.36 -13.56
C MET A 1 11.57 -29.43 -14.73
N ALA A 2 10.58 -29.26 -15.59
CA ALA A 2 10.70 -28.39 -16.77
C ALA A 2 9.65 -27.31 -16.71
N ILE A 3 10.05 -26.14 -16.17
CA ILE A 3 9.27 -24.89 -16.31
C ILE A 3 9.50 -24.39 -17.73
N THR A 4 8.42 -24.30 -18.52
CA THR A 4 8.49 -23.88 -19.92
C THR A 4 7.80 -22.53 -20.09
N TYR A 5 8.55 -21.53 -20.56
CA TYR A 5 7.99 -20.23 -20.94
C TYR A 5 7.42 -20.32 -22.36
N LEU A 6 6.10 -20.39 -22.50
CA LEU A 6 5.41 -20.29 -23.80
C LEU A 6 5.40 -18.84 -24.31
N LYS A 7 5.35 -17.90 -23.39
CA LYS A 7 5.62 -16.47 -23.62
C LYS A 7 6.51 -15.96 -22.52
N ARG A 8 7.59 -15.27 -22.86
CA ARG A 8 8.51 -14.64 -21.92
C ARG A 8 8.57 -13.14 -22.17
N SER A 9 8.54 -12.35 -21.10
CA SER A 9 8.66 -10.92 -21.18
C SER A 9 10.06 -10.51 -21.67
N PRO A 10 10.18 -9.61 -22.64
CA PRO A 10 11.46 -9.03 -23.05
C PRO A 10 11.99 -7.98 -22.06
N LYS A 11 11.15 -7.48 -21.16
CA LYS A 11 11.48 -6.44 -20.18
C LYS A 11 11.21 -6.93 -18.76
N THR A 12 12.01 -6.42 -17.82
CA THR A 12 11.76 -6.55 -16.39
C THR A 12 11.41 -5.18 -15.83
N SER A 13 10.53 -5.12 -14.82
CA SER A 13 10.23 -3.86 -14.14
C SER A 13 11.48 -3.40 -13.36
N SER A 14 12.21 -2.40 -13.89
CA SER A 14 13.35 -1.80 -13.18
C SER A 14 12.86 -1.04 -11.95
N THR A 15 13.56 -1.20 -10.83
CA THR A 15 13.30 -0.46 -9.59
C THR A 15 14.13 0.80 -9.46
N ASP A 16 15.21 0.92 -10.23
CA ASP A 16 16.16 2.03 -10.14
C ASP A 16 16.06 2.91 -11.39
N ASP A 17 15.39 4.05 -11.24
CA ASP A 17 15.38 5.12 -12.22
C ASP A 17 16.11 6.32 -11.63
N THR A 18 17.42 6.36 -11.84
CA THR A 18 18.32 7.42 -11.35
C THR A 18 17.82 8.81 -11.79
N LYS A 19 17.28 8.92 -12.99
CA LYS A 19 16.75 10.18 -13.52
C LYS A 19 15.48 10.64 -12.77
N THR A 20 14.57 9.71 -12.51
CA THR A 20 13.37 9.99 -11.68
C THR A 20 13.78 10.45 -10.30
N ARG A 21 14.76 9.79 -9.69
CA ARG A 21 15.29 10.14 -8.38
C ARG A 21 15.85 11.56 -8.34
N GLU A 22 16.72 11.93 -9.27
CA GLU A 22 17.31 13.28 -9.35
C GLU A 22 16.23 14.37 -9.47
N ILE A 23 15.21 14.13 -10.31
CA ILE A 23 14.09 15.06 -10.47
C ILE A 23 13.34 15.24 -9.15
N VAL A 24 13.01 14.13 -8.47
CA VAL A 24 12.26 14.17 -7.21
C VAL A 24 13.08 14.82 -6.10
N GLU A 25 14.37 14.50 -5.95
CA GLU A 25 15.26 15.13 -4.97
C GLU A 25 15.31 16.65 -5.15
N ASN A 26 15.42 17.12 -6.39
CA ASN A 26 15.45 18.55 -6.68
C ASN A 26 14.12 19.23 -6.31
N ILE A 27 12.98 18.63 -6.65
CA ILE A 27 11.66 19.15 -6.27
C ILE A 27 11.51 19.20 -4.74
N LEU A 28 11.89 18.14 -4.02
CA LEU A 28 11.79 18.11 -2.56
C LEU A 28 12.67 19.19 -1.90
N LYS A 29 13.91 19.37 -2.37
CA LYS A 29 14.83 20.42 -1.89
C LYS A 29 14.31 21.82 -2.16
N ASP A 30 13.67 22.02 -3.30
CA ASP A 30 13.08 23.30 -3.68
C ASP A 30 11.88 23.65 -2.80
N ILE A 31 10.96 22.69 -2.59
CA ILE A 31 9.81 22.88 -1.69
C ILE A 31 10.26 23.08 -0.23
N GLU A 32 11.34 22.45 0.20
CA GLU A 32 11.88 22.68 1.55
C GLU A 32 12.23 24.15 1.79
N LYS A 33 12.66 24.87 0.76
CA LYS A 33 12.98 26.31 0.80
C LYS A 33 11.77 27.19 0.56
N THR A 34 10.99 26.90 -0.47
CA THR A 34 9.91 27.75 -0.98
C THR A 34 8.55 27.49 -0.31
N LYS A 35 8.42 26.35 0.40
CA LYS A 35 7.22 25.95 1.17
C LYS A 35 5.95 25.95 0.30
N GLU A 36 4.90 26.61 0.73
CA GLU A 36 3.59 26.64 0.09
C GLU A 36 3.63 27.25 -1.31
N GLU A 37 4.45 28.27 -1.50
CA GLU A 37 4.58 28.94 -2.80
C GLU A 37 5.14 28.00 -3.86
N GLY A 38 6.22 27.27 -3.53
CA GLY A 38 6.76 26.26 -4.44
C GLY A 38 5.76 25.16 -4.80
N CYS A 39 4.92 24.74 -3.84
CA CYS A 39 3.84 23.79 -4.12
C CYS A 39 2.82 24.36 -5.11
N LYS A 40 2.43 25.63 -4.98
CA LYS A 40 1.50 26.30 -5.91
C LYS A 40 2.10 26.47 -7.30
N GLU A 41 3.36 26.88 -7.39
CA GLU A 41 4.06 27.01 -8.66
C GLU A 41 4.13 25.67 -9.43
N LEU A 42 4.42 24.58 -8.70
CA LEU A 42 4.44 23.25 -9.30
C LEU A 42 3.04 22.77 -9.72
N SER A 43 2.00 23.07 -8.93
CA SER A 43 0.60 22.81 -9.31
C SER A 43 0.21 23.57 -10.56
N LYS A 44 0.55 24.87 -10.65
CA LYS A 44 0.37 25.67 -11.86
C LYS A 44 1.11 25.09 -13.06
N LYS A 45 2.35 24.66 -12.86
CA LYS A 45 3.20 24.11 -13.94
C LYS A 45 2.70 22.75 -14.44
N PHE A 46 2.41 21.81 -13.55
CA PHE A 46 2.13 20.41 -13.91
C PHE A 46 0.63 20.12 -14.03
N ASP A 47 -0.19 20.63 -13.10
CA ASP A 47 -1.62 20.38 -13.07
C ASP A 47 -2.44 21.48 -13.78
N LYS A 48 -1.79 22.62 -14.17
CA LYS A 48 -2.45 23.80 -14.72
C LYS A 48 -3.55 24.34 -13.80
N TYR A 49 -3.30 24.26 -12.50
CA TYR A 49 -4.25 24.65 -11.46
C TYR A 49 -3.71 25.81 -10.63
N GLU A 50 -4.54 26.87 -10.49
CA GLU A 50 -4.22 28.10 -9.75
C GLU A 50 -5.28 28.43 -8.69
N GLY A 51 -6.22 27.51 -8.43
CA GLY A 51 -7.25 27.70 -7.40
C GLY A 51 -6.75 27.41 -6.00
N ASP A 52 -7.68 27.47 -5.05
CA ASP A 52 -7.41 27.21 -3.64
C ASP A 52 -6.90 25.78 -3.43
N VAL A 53 -5.83 25.64 -2.63
CA VAL A 53 -5.25 24.34 -2.33
C VAL A 53 -6.16 23.53 -1.42
N ILE A 54 -6.79 24.14 -0.42
CA ILE A 54 -7.74 23.46 0.46
C ILE A 54 -9.13 23.48 -0.16
N VAL A 55 -9.76 22.31 -0.26
CA VAL A 55 -11.15 22.20 -0.67
C VAL A 55 -12.03 22.70 0.49
N SER A 56 -12.81 23.75 0.24
CA SER A 56 -13.63 24.36 1.31
C SER A 56 -14.82 23.45 1.68
N LYS A 57 -15.36 23.64 2.88
CA LYS A 57 -16.55 22.91 3.35
C LYS A 57 -17.76 23.18 2.47
N GLU A 58 -17.90 24.43 2.02
CA GLU A 58 -18.97 24.84 1.10
C GLU A 58 -18.89 24.07 -0.21
N LYS A 59 -17.66 23.90 -0.74
CA LYS A 59 -17.45 23.14 -1.97
C LYS A 59 -17.75 21.65 -1.79
N ILE A 60 -17.40 21.08 -0.64
CA ILE A 60 -17.74 19.69 -0.30
C ILE A 60 -19.27 19.51 -0.27
N GLU A 61 -20.01 20.42 0.40
CA GLU A 61 -21.46 20.36 0.46
C GLU A 61 -22.14 20.58 -0.91
N GLU A 62 -21.58 21.44 -1.75
CA GLU A 62 -22.02 21.61 -3.14
C GLU A 62 -21.88 20.28 -3.93
N ILE A 63 -20.71 19.62 -3.81
CA ILE A 63 -20.44 18.35 -4.46
C ILE A 63 -21.40 17.26 -3.95
N LYS A 64 -21.62 17.19 -2.66
CA LYS A 64 -22.59 16.24 -2.05
C LYS A 64 -23.99 16.40 -2.64
N LYS A 65 -24.43 17.61 -2.93
CA LYS A 65 -25.75 17.85 -3.54
C LYS A 65 -25.80 17.44 -5.00
N ASN A 66 -24.73 17.68 -5.75
CA ASN A 66 -24.73 17.55 -7.20
C ASN A 66 -24.31 16.17 -7.72
N LEU A 67 -23.62 15.36 -6.89
CA LEU A 67 -23.23 13.99 -7.27
C LEU A 67 -24.49 13.13 -7.38
N ASP A 68 -24.58 12.33 -8.45
CA ASP A 68 -25.72 11.46 -8.67
C ASP A 68 -25.85 10.38 -7.58
N GLN A 69 -27.11 9.99 -7.30
CA GLN A 69 -27.39 9.08 -6.19
C GLN A 69 -26.81 7.69 -6.41
N LYS A 70 -26.80 7.18 -7.66
CA LYS A 70 -26.27 5.85 -7.96
C LYS A 70 -24.77 5.77 -7.67
N THR A 71 -24.00 6.79 -8.07
CA THR A 71 -22.56 6.90 -7.73
C THR A 71 -22.34 6.95 -6.21
N LYS A 72 -23.17 7.69 -5.46
CA LYS A 72 -23.09 7.70 -3.99
C LYS A 72 -23.35 6.32 -3.40
N ASP A 73 -24.38 5.61 -3.88
CA ASP A 73 -24.74 4.28 -3.40
C ASP A 73 -23.61 3.27 -3.67
N ASP A 74 -22.98 3.32 -4.83
CA ASP A 74 -21.86 2.45 -5.18
C ASP A 74 -20.60 2.75 -4.34
N ILE A 75 -20.32 4.03 -4.05
CA ILE A 75 -19.25 4.43 -3.14
C ILE A 75 -19.54 3.96 -1.71
N GLN A 76 -20.78 4.13 -1.24
CA GLN A 76 -21.20 3.67 0.08
C GLN A 76 -21.07 2.14 0.19
N PHE A 77 -21.48 1.41 -0.84
CA PHE A 77 -21.34 -0.05 -0.91
C PHE A 77 -19.89 -0.51 -0.76
N SER A 78 -18.95 0.17 -1.42
CA SER A 78 -17.51 -0.08 -1.28
C SER A 78 -17.00 0.26 0.13
N HIS A 79 -17.33 1.46 0.63
CA HIS A 79 -16.90 1.96 1.94
C HIS A 79 -17.30 1.01 3.07
N GLU A 80 -18.55 0.54 3.09
CA GLU A 80 -19.06 -0.35 4.14
C GLU A 80 -18.28 -1.67 4.23
N ARG A 81 -17.89 -2.24 3.08
CA ARG A 81 -17.14 -3.50 3.03
C ARG A 81 -15.70 -3.33 3.47
N VAL A 82 -15.04 -2.29 2.95
CA VAL A 82 -13.66 -1.96 3.36
C VAL A 82 -13.60 -1.64 4.86
N ARG A 83 -14.57 -0.89 5.37
CA ARG A 83 -14.69 -0.58 6.79
C ARG A 83 -14.87 -1.84 7.62
N LYS A 84 -15.83 -2.71 7.25
CA LYS A 84 -16.08 -3.96 7.96
C LYS A 84 -14.84 -4.86 8.00
N PHE A 85 -14.10 -4.93 6.90
CA PHE A 85 -12.85 -5.71 6.86
C PHE A 85 -11.76 -5.07 7.72
N ALA A 86 -11.56 -3.76 7.66
CA ALA A 86 -10.62 -3.04 8.51
C ALA A 86 -10.94 -3.16 10.00
N GLU A 87 -12.23 -3.11 10.38
CA GLU A 87 -12.69 -3.34 11.77
C GLU A 87 -12.38 -4.78 12.23
N ALA A 88 -12.55 -5.77 11.35
CA ALA A 88 -12.15 -7.15 11.64
C ALA A 88 -10.63 -7.29 11.80
N GLN A 89 -9.84 -6.62 10.97
CA GLN A 89 -8.38 -6.57 11.12
C GLN A 89 -7.99 -5.94 12.46
N LEU A 90 -8.58 -4.80 12.84
CA LEU A 90 -8.28 -4.12 14.10
C LEU A 90 -8.60 -5.00 15.30
N LYS A 91 -9.75 -5.66 15.28
CA LYS A 91 -10.17 -6.58 16.35
C LYS A 91 -9.17 -7.74 16.56
N ASN A 92 -8.53 -8.20 15.49
CA ASN A 92 -7.60 -9.33 15.50
C ASN A 92 -6.12 -8.92 15.46
N TYR A 93 -5.80 -7.62 15.44
CA TYR A 93 -4.41 -7.12 15.35
C TYR A 93 -3.61 -7.35 16.62
N GLY A 94 -4.28 -7.41 17.77
CA GLY A 94 -3.68 -7.60 19.07
C GLY A 94 -4.25 -6.65 20.13
N GLN A 95 -3.71 -6.74 21.32
CA GLN A 95 -4.11 -5.92 22.47
C GLN A 95 -2.87 -5.41 23.20
N ASP A 96 -3.07 -4.36 24.01
CA ASP A 96 -2.10 -3.97 25.01
C ASP A 96 -1.93 -5.13 26.00
N PHE A 97 -0.69 -5.40 26.39
CA PHE A 97 -0.41 -6.42 27.40
C PHE A 97 0.76 -6.01 28.28
N GLU A 98 0.80 -6.61 29.45
CA GLU A 98 1.94 -6.60 30.36
C GLU A 98 2.16 -8.02 30.90
N VAL A 99 3.42 -8.44 30.97
CA VAL A 99 3.83 -9.74 31.43
C VAL A 99 4.96 -9.58 32.46
N GLU A 100 4.91 -10.35 33.52
CA GLU A 100 5.99 -10.46 34.48
C GLU A 100 7.06 -11.42 33.95
N LEU A 101 8.27 -10.91 33.71
CA LEU A 101 9.40 -11.67 33.17
C LEU A 101 10.18 -12.41 34.25
N SER A 102 10.27 -11.82 35.45
CA SER A 102 10.77 -12.38 36.69
C SER A 102 10.17 -11.58 37.82
N ASP A 103 10.31 -12.08 39.04
CA ASP A 103 9.72 -11.49 40.25
C ASP A 103 9.97 -9.96 40.32
N GLY A 104 8.92 -9.17 40.16
CA GLY A 104 8.93 -7.72 40.17
C GLY A 104 9.49 -7.03 38.92
N LEU A 105 9.82 -7.76 37.85
CA LEU A 105 10.20 -7.20 36.54
C LEU A 105 9.09 -7.41 35.52
N PHE A 106 8.53 -6.34 35.00
CA PHE A 106 7.43 -6.34 34.03
C PHE A 106 7.86 -5.71 32.73
N ALA A 107 7.43 -6.28 31.62
CA ALA A 107 7.49 -5.71 30.30
C ALA A 107 6.12 -5.74 29.63
N GLY A 108 5.84 -4.78 28.78
CA GLY A 108 4.56 -4.72 28.09
C GLY A 108 4.63 -4.01 26.75
N GLN A 109 3.51 -4.02 26.08
CA GLN A 109 3.32 -3.41 24.77
C GLN A 109 2.06 -2.56 24.76
N LYS A 110 2.12 -1.42 24.06
CA LYS A 110 0.97 -0.58 23.76
C LYS A 110 0.81 -0.39 22.26
N LEU A 111 -0.41 -0.43 21.80
CA LEU A 111 -0.81 -0.17 20.44
C LEU A 111 -1.33 1.27 20.34
N ILE A 112 -0.57 2.15 19.71
CA ILE A 112 -0.89 3.58 19.65
C ILE A 112 -0.97 4.02 18.21
N PRO A 113 -2.13 4.49 17.70
CA PRO A 113 -2.25 5.05 16.37
C PRO A 113 -1.29 6.23 16.15
N VAL A 114 -0.85 6.44 14.93
CA VAL A 114 -0.20 7.67 14.51
C VAL A 114 -1.18 8.85 14.64
N ASN A 115 -0.68 10.07 14.77
CA ASN A 115 -1.57 11.22 14.90
C ASN A 115 -2.11 11.70 13.56
N THR A 116 -1.26 11.71 12.52
CA THR A 116 -1.59 12.28 11.21
C THR A 116 -1.22 11.33 10.09
N ALA A 117 -2.17 11.01 9.22
CA ALA A 117 -1.95 10.27 7.99
C ALA A 117 -2.13 11.16 6.76
N GLY A 118 -1.17 11.10 5.84
CA GLY A 118 -1.28 11.69 4.51
C GLY A 118 -1.69 10.64 3.50
N CYS A 119 -2.89 10.73 2.96
CA CYS A 119 -3.47 9.82 1.98
C CYS A 119 -3.35 10.41 0.56
N TYR A 120 -2.49 9.84 -0.27
CA TYR A 120 -2.39 10.23 -1.67
C TYR A 120 -3.38 9.42 -2.51
N VAL A 121 -4.27 10.11 -3.24
CA VAL A 121 -5.26 9.52 -4.13
C VAL A 121 -4.93 9.88 -5.57
N PRO A 122 -4.58 8.93 -6.44
CA PRO A 122 -4.27 9.21 -7.83
C PRO A 122 -5.48 9.76 -8.58
N ALA A 123 -5.26 10.76 -9.46
CA ALA A 123 -6.30 11.33 -10.31
C ALA A 123 -5.73 11.83 -11.66
N GLY A 124 -4.80 11.12 -12.24
CA GLY A 124 -4.21 11.48 -13.53
C GLY A 124 -5.11 11.06 -14.68
N ARG A 125 -4.92 9.82 -15.15
CA ARG A 125 -5.69 9.24 -16.26
C ARG A 125 -7.11 8.89 -15.86
N TYR A 126 -7.28 8.35 -14.64
CA TYR A 126 -8.54 7.89 -14.06
C TYR A 126 -8.79 8.54 -12.69
N ALA A 127 -10.05 8.70 -12.29
CA ALA A 127 -10.42 9.10 -10.94
C ALA A 127 -10.43 7.87 -10.03
N HIS A 128 -9.37 7.67 -9.24
CA HIS A 128 -9.24 6.49 -8.37
C HIS A 128 -10.06 6.63 -7.08
N ILE A 129 -11.39 6.61 -7.19
CA ILE A 129 -12.34 6.71 -6.07
C ILE A 129 -12.03 5.66 -5.00
N ALA A 130 -11.81 4.42 -5.43
CA ALA A 130 -11.55 3.31 -4.52
C ALA A 130 -10.28 3.53 -3.68
N SER A 131 -9.23 4.19 -4.21
CA SER A 131 -8.04 4.50 -3.41
C SER A 131 -8.32 5.46 -2.25
N ALA A 132 -9.30 6.36 -2.39
CA ALA A 132 -9.78 7.18 -1.28
C ALA A 132 -10.49 6.32 -0.23
N VAL A 133 -11.37 5.40 -0.66
CA VAL A 133 -12.02 4.45 0.25
C VAL A 133 -10.96 3.65 1.01
N MET A 134 -10.00 3.03 0.30
CA MET A 134 -9.00 2.13 0.87
C MET A 134 -8.08 2.81 1.88
N SER A 135 -7.59 4.00 1.56
CA SER A 135 -6.63 4.71 2.42
C SER A 135 -7.30 5.39 3.61
N VAL A 136 -8.36 6.17 3.35
CA VAL A 136 -9.01 7.01 4.39
C VAL A 136 -9.79 6.15 5.39
N THR A 137 -10.57 5.18 4.91
CA THR A 137 -11.34 4.29 5.79
C THR A 137 -10.43 3.49 6.70
N THR A 138 -9.35 2.94 6.16
CA THR A 138 -8.40 2.12 6.96
C THR A 138 -7.70 2.98 8.02
N ALA A 139 -7.28 4.21 7.68
CA ALA A 139 -6.72 5.15 8.64
C ALA A 139 -7.72 5.53 9.74
N LYS A 140 -8.98 5.79 9.36
CA LYS A 140 -10.04 6.15 10.31
C LYS A 140 -10.35 5.03 11.30
N VAL A 141 -10.48 3.79 10.80
CA VAL A 141 -10.71 2.61 11.64
C VAL A 141 -9.53 2.35 12.57
N ALA A 142 -8.30 2.57 12.11
CA ALA A 142 -7.10 2.46 12.94
C ALA A 142 -7.03 3.50 14.08
N GLY A 143 -7.88 4.52 14.08
CA GLY A 143 -7.93 5.56 15.11
C GLY A 143 -7.03 6.76 14.86
N VAL A 144 -6.60 6.99 13.62
CA VAL A 144 -5.86 8.20 13.23
C VAL A 144 -6.74 9.45 13.42
N LYS A 145 -6.19 10.48 14.06
CA LYS A 145 -6.95 11.68 14.42
C LYS A 145 -7.04 12.69 13.29
N ASN A 146 -5.97 12.86 12.51
CA ASN A 146 -5.89 13.81 11.42
C ASN A 146 -5.61 13.07 10.11
N ILE A 147 -6.53 13.13 9.16
CA ILE A 147 -6.41 12.45 7.87
C ILE A 147 -6.46 13.50 6.77
N ILE A 148 -5.32 13.66 6.08
CA ILE A 148 -5.14 14.61 4.99
C ILE A 148 -5.17 13.83 3.68
N VAL A 149 -6.05 14.23 2.77
CA VAL A 149 -6.14 13.67 1.42
C VAL A 149 -5.57 14.64 0.41
N CYS A 150 -4.68 14.17 -0.44
CA CYS A 150 -4.20 14.91 -1.61
C CYS A 150 -4.55 14.17 -2.89
N SER A 151 -5.01 14.91 -3.91
CA SER A 151 -5.24 14.36 -5.24
C SER A 151 -4.98 15.44 -6.29
N SER A 152 -4.50 15.02 -7.48
CA SER A 152 -4.20 15.96 -8.56
C SER A 152 -5.45 16.70 -9.02
N PRO A 153 -5.44 18.02 -9.02
CA PRO A 153 -6.57 18.82 -9.49
C PRO A 153 -6.64 18.85 -11.02
N LYS A 154 -7.84 19.08 -11.55
CA LYS A 154 -8.06 19.44 -12.95
C LYS A 154 -8.25 20.94 -13.09
N PRO A 155 -7.79 21.56 -14.20
CA PRO A 155 -7.96 22.98 -14.45
C PRO A 155 -9.42 23.45 -14.29
N GLY A 156 -9.67 24.49 -13.50
CA GLY A 156 -10.99 25.07 -13.29
C GLY A 156 -11.96 24.23 -12.43
N VAL A 157 -11.60 22.99 -12.07
CA VAL A 157 -12.47 22.06 -11.32
C VAL A 157 -11.91 21.78 -9.93
N GLY A 158 -10.61 21.59 -9.80
CA GLY A 158 -9.96 21.02 -8.62
C GLY A 158 -9.93 19.49 -8.63
N VAL A 159 -9.86 18.88 -7.47
CA VAL A 159 -9.96 17.42 -7.30
C VAL A 159 -11.31 16.91 -7.81
N HIS A 160 -11.30 15.75 -8.45
CA HIS A 160 -12.51 15.15 -9.03
C HIS A 160 -13.64 15.04 -7.98
N PRO A 161 -14.87 15.50 -8.29
CA PRO A 161 -15.97 15.56 -7.33
C PRO A 161 -16.23 14.23 -6.59
N SER A 162 -16.17 13.11 -7.29
CA SER A 162 -16.37 11.79 -6.66
C SER A 162 -15.25 11.45 -5.67
N ILE A 163 -14.00 11.89 -5.88
CA ILE A 163 -12.90 11.70 -4.92
C ILE A 163 -13.13 12.57 -3.68
N VAL A 164 -13.55 13.83 -3.86
CA VAL A 164 -13.87 14.74 -2.75
C VAL A 164 -14.99 14.16 -1.89
N TYR A 165 -16.09 13.74 -2.54
CA TYR A 165 -17.22 13.08 -1.86
C TYR A 165 -16.78 11.85 -1.07
N THR A 166 -15.98 11.00 -1.70
CA THR A 166 -15.50 9.75 -1.07
C THR A 166 -14.58 10.03 0.11
N ALA A 167 -13.64 10.95 -0.03
CA ALA A 167 -12.72 11.31 1.04
C ALA A 167 -13.47 11.84 2.27
N ASP A 168 -14.45 12.71 2.06
CA ASP A 168 -15.29 13.24 3.13
C ASP A 168 -16.16 12.15 3.77
N LEU A 169 -16.83 11.31 2.98
CA LEU A 169 -17.62 10.16 3.46
C LEU A 169 -16.78 9.21 4.33
N CYS A 170 -15.55 8.93 3.92
CA CYS A 170 -14.65 8.02 4.65
C CYS A 170 -14.03 8.66 5.90
N GLY A 171 -14.18 9.98 6.09
CA GLY A 171 -13.77 10.70 7.29
C GLY A 171 -12.43 11.41 7.18
N ALA A 172 -12.05 11.91 5.99
CA ALA A 172 -10.93 12.82 5.84
C ALA A 172 -11.20 14.15 6.53
N ASP A 173 -10.20 14.70 7.22
CA ASP A 173 -10.31 16.00 7.91
C ASP A 173 -9.96 17.17 6.99
N VAL A 174 -9.06 16.94 6.03
CA VAL A 174 -8.62 17.93 5.03
C VAL A 174 -8.47 17.29 3.67
N ILE A 175 -8.94 17.97 2.62
CA ILE A 175 -8.77 17.57 1.22
C ILE A 175 -8.03 18.68 0.50
N MET A 176 -6.93 18.34 -0.19
CA MET A 176 -6.07 19.29 -0.89
C MET A 176 -6.05 19.06 -2.39
N ASN A 177 -6.22 20.11 -3.16
CA ASN A 177 -6.04 20.20 -4.61
C ASN A 177 -4.54 20.23 -4.95
N LEU A 178 -3.84 19.15 -4.63
CA LEU A 178 -2.41 18.97 -4.92
C LEU A 178 -2.11 17.56 -5.39
N GLY A 179 -1.35 17.43 -6.48
CA GLY A 179 -0.89 16.17 -7.02
C GLY A 179 0.63 16.00 -6.93
N GLY A 180 1.15 14.86 -7.39
CA GLY A 180 2.57 14.63 -7.57
C GLY A 180 3.45 14.75 -6.32
N VAL A 181 4.72 15.08 -6.57
CA VAL A 181 5.74 15.21 -5.50
C VAL A 181 5.42 16.35 -4.53
N GLN A 182 4.83 17.44 -5.03
CA GLN A 182 4.46 18.59 -4.20
C GLN A 182 3.38 18.24 -3.17
N ALA A 183 2.45 17.34 -3.48
CA ALA A 183 1.47 16.84 -2.52
C ALA A 183 2.14 16.03 -1.38
N ILE A 184 3.06 15.15 -1.75
CA ILE A 184 3.84 14.35 -0.80
C ILE A 184 4.67 15.25 0.12
N ALA A 185 5.34 16.27 -0.44
CA ALA A 185 6.12 17.24 0.32
C ALA A 185 5.24 18.10 1.24
N ALA A 186 4.06 18.55 0.77
CA ALA A 186 3.13 19.34 1.55
C ALA A 186 2.62 18.59 2.77
N MET A 187 2.20 17.33 2.61
CA MET A 187 1.76 16.49 3.72
C MET A 187 2.90 16.21 4.70
N THR A 188 4.10 15.91 4.22
CA THR A 188 5.27 15.62 5.07
C THR A 188 5.69 16.82 5.92
N ASN A 189 5.61 18.03 5.37
CA ASN A 189 6.08 19.24 6.03
C ASN A 189 4.96 20.03 6.74
N GLY A 190 3.72 19.55 6.73
CA GLY A 190 2.59 20.20 7.37
C GLY A 190 2.26 21.57 6.78
N LEU A 191 2.29 21.68 5.44
CA LEU A 191 2.01 22.93 4.77
C LEU A 191 0.49 23.20 4.68
N PHE A 192 0.12 24.44 4.36
CA PHE A 192 -1.26 24.91 4.24
C PHE A 192 -2.06 24.77 5.54
N GLY A 193 -1.40 25.02 6.68
CA GLY A 193 -2.03 24.99 8.00
C GLY A 193 -2.31 23.58 8.56
N ASN A 194 -1.78 22.55 7.93
CA ASN A 194 -1.94 21.15 8.38
C ASN A 194 -0.86 20.74 9.38
N ALA A 195 -1.15 19.71 10.19
CA ALA A 195 -0.11 19.01 10.92
C ALA A 195 0.75 18.18 9.97
N PRO A 196 2.07 18.05 10.22
CA PRO A 196 2.92 17.14 9.46
C PRO A 196 2.41 15.69 9.55
N ALA A 197 2.43 14.98 8.43
CA ALA A 197 2.06 13.58 8.42
C ALA A 197 3.12 12.71 9.13
N ASP A 198 2.66 11.79 9.96
CA ASP A 198 3.50 10.74 10.56
C ASP A 198 3.70 9.57 9.59
N ILE A 199 2.72 9.34 8.70
CA ILE A 199 2.75 8.31 7.67
C ILE A 199 2.12 8.80 6.37
N LEU A 200 2.71 8.42 5.25
CA LEU A 200 2.17 8.63 3.90
C LEU A 200 1.68 7.31 3.32
N VAL A 201 0.45 7.29 2.83
CA VAL A 201 -0.16 6.09 2.25
C VAL A 201 -0.80 6.40 0.89
N GLY A 202 -1.00 5.37 0.10
CA GLY A 202 -1.64 5.45 -1.19
C GLY A 202 -0.70 5.17 -2.37
N PRO A 203 -1.25 4.61 -3.46
CA PRO A 203 -0.51 4.35 -4.68
C PRO A 203 -0.26 5.65 -5.46
N GLY A 204 0.70 5.65 -6.37
CA GLY A 204 0.99 6.79 -7.21
C GLY A 204 1.91 6.42 -8.37
N ASN A 205 2.15 7.39 -9.26
CA ASN A 205 3.12 7.20 -10.32
C ASN A 205 4.55 7.09 -9.77
N GLN A 206 5.51 6.80 -10.65
CA GLN A 206 6.93 6.63 -10.27
C GLN A 206 7.52 7.81 -9.48
N PHE A 207 7.09 9.05 -9.73
CA PHE A 207 7.58 10.23 -9.00
C PHE A 207 7.01 10.29 -7.57
N VAL A 208 5.74 9.93 -7.39
CA VAL A 208 5.10 9.84 -6.07
C VAL A 208 5.70 8.70 -5.26
N ALA A 209 5.91 7.54 -5.87
CA ALA A 209 6.54 6.39 -5.23
C ALA A 209 7.98 6.73 -4.80
N GLU A 210 8.76 7.40 -5.67
CA GLU A 210 10.12 7.82 -5.36
C GLU A 210 10.17 8.90 -4.27
N ALA A 211 9.20 9.85 -4.27
CA ALA A 211 9.10 10.84 -3.20
C ALA A 211 8.84 10.20 -1.83
N LYS A 212 7.93 9.21 -1.77
CA LYS A 212 7.71 8.43 -0.54
C LYS A 212 8.98 7.71 -0.11
N ARG A 213 9.70 7.07 -1.04
CA ARG A 213 10.96 6.36 -0.77
C ARG A 213 12.04 7.28 -0.21
N LEU A 214 12.23 8.46 -0.79
CA LEU A 214 13.24 9.43 -0.34
C LEU A 214 12.92 10.04 1.03
N LEU A 215 11.64 10.15 1.37
CA LEU A 215 11.19 10.71 2.64
C LEU A 215 11.05 9.66 3.75
N PHE A 216 11.15 8.37 3.42
CA PHE A 216 11.11 7.30 4.41
C PHE A 216 12.23 7.48 5.45
N GLY A 217 11.86 7.41 6.71
CA GLY A 217 12.74 7.73 7.84
C GLY A 217 12.44 9.11 8.45
N LYS A 218 12.13 10.12 7.64
CA LYS A 218 11.55 11.39 8.11
C LYS A 218 10.04 11.23 8.38
N VAL A 219 9.37 10.46 7.53
CA VAL A 219 7.95 10.09 7.63
C VAL A 219 7.80 8.60 7.35
N GLY A 220 6.84 7.93 7.98
CA GLY A 220 6.50 6.55 7.65
C GLY A 220 5.89 6.44 6.25
N ILE A 221 5.97 5.26 5.64
CA ILE A 221 5.23 4.94 4.42
C ILE A 221 4.50 3.61 4.58
N ASP A 222 3.41 3.43 3.85
CA ASP A 222 2.67 2.16 3.81
C ASP A 222 3.53 1.01 3.27
N LEU A 223 3.99 1.18 2.03
CA LEU A 223 4.83 0.25 1.28
C LEU A 223 5.41 0.94 0.04
N PHE A 224 6.32 0.29 -0.63
CA PHE A 224 6.78 0.70 -1.95
C PHE A 224 5.91 0.02 -3.01
N ALA A 225 5.14 0.82 -3.76
CA ALA A 225 4.32 0.35 -4.87
C ALA A 225 4.89 0.89 -6.19
N GLY A 226 5.19 -0.04 -7.10
CA GLY A 226 5.54 0.25 -8.50
C GLY A 226 4.31 0.09 -9.41
N PRO A 227 4.54 -0.27 -10.69
CA PRO A 227 3.46 -0.66 -11.60
C PRO A 227 2.68 -1.85 -11.05
N THR A 228 1.36 -1.84 -11.24
CA THR A 228 0.51 -2.93 -10.79
C THR A 228 0.82 -4.25 -11.52
N GLU A 229 0.62 -5.36 -10.85
CA GLU A 229 0.95 -6.71 -11.30
C GLU A 229 -0.22 -7.65 -11.07
N ILE A 230 -0.45 -8.59 -12.00
CA ILE A 230 -1.35 -9.72 -11.81
C ILE A 230 -0.65 -11.03 -12.16
N ALA A 231 -0.92 -12.07 -11.36
CA ALA A 231 -0.68 -13.45 -11.73
C ALA A 231 -1.98 -14.24 -11.59
N VAL A 232 -2.24 -15.11 -12.55
CA VAL A 232 -3.34 -16.07 -12.50
C VAL A 232 -2.78 -17.48 -12.49
N ILE A 233 -3.17 -18.27 -11.50
CA ILE A 233 -2.94 -19.73 -11.46
C ILE A 233 -4.22 -20.38 -11.97
N ALA A 234 -4.13 -21.16 -13.06
CA ALA A 234 -5.29 -21.83 -13.64
C ALA A 234 -4.97 -23.28 -14.00
N ASP A 235 -5.92 -24.19 -13.78
CA ASP A 235 -5.86 -25.56 -14.27
C ASP A 235 -6.94 -25.83 -15.35
N GLU A 236 -7.08 -27.06 -15.79
CA GLU A 236 -8.02 -27.45 -16.85
C GLU A 236 -9.50 -27.22 -16.50
N THR A 237 -9.83 -26.92 -15.24
CA THR A 237 -11.20 -26.66 -14.78
C THR A 237 -11.59 -25.19 -14.86
N ALA A 238 -10.60 -24.27 -15.01
CA ALA A 238 -10.85 -22.85 -15.15
C ALA A 238 -11.53 -22.51 -16.48
N ASP A 239 -12.35 -21.47 -16.49
CA ASP A 239 -12.85 -20.89 -17.74
C ASP A 239 -11.73 -20.05 -18.40
N PRO A 240 -11.24 -20.47 -19.57
CA PRO A 240 -10.13 -19.77 -20.24
C PRO A 240 -10.48 -18.34 -20.68
N GLU A 241 -11.76 -18.04 -20.90
CA GLU A 241 -12.21 -16.69 -21.24
C GLU A 241 -12.11 -15.76 -20.02
N MET A 242 -12.54 -16.21 -18.82
CA MET A 242 -12.38 -15.44 -17.59
C MET A 242 -10.91 -15.16 -17.29
N VAL A 243 -10.03 -16.17 -17.40
CA VAL A 243 -8.57 -16.00 -17.22
C VAL A 243 -8.01 -14.92 -18.15
N ALA A 244 -8.44 -14.92 -19.44
CA ALA A 244 -7.98 -13.93 -20.41
C ALA A 244 -8.46 -12.52 -20.06
N TYR A 245 -9.73 -12.35 -19.63
CA TYR A 245 -10.28 -11.06 -19.21
C TYR A 245 -9.59 -10.52 -17.96
N ASP A 246 -9.31 -11.36 -16.96
CA ASP A 246 -8.64 -10.94 -15.71
C ASP A 246 -7.22 -10.42 -16.00
N LEU A 247 -6.47 -11.09 -16.86
CA LEU A 247 -5.15 -10.65 -17.29
C LEU A 247 -5.20 -9.29 -18.02
N VAL A 248 -6.17 -9.11 -18.93
CA VAL A 248 -6.34 -7.86 -19.69
C VAL A 248 -6.84 -6.74 -18.78
N GLY A 249 -7.79 -7.03 -17.89
CA GLY A 249 -8.36 -6.05 -16.96
C GLY A 249 -7.32 -5.40 -16.07
N GLN A 250 -6.28 -6.13 -15.66
CA GLN A 250 -5.19 -5.55 -14.87
C GLN A 250 -4.11 -4.88 -15.74
N ALA A 251 -3.88 -5.39 -16.95
CA ALA A 251 -2.90 -4.81 -17.87
C ALA A 251 -3.26 -3.37 -18.31
N GLU A 252 -4.54 -2.97 -18.29
CA GLU A 252 -4.99 -1.63 -18.68
C GLU A 252 -4.48 -0.49 -17.76
N HIS A 253 -4.05 -0.81 -16.53
CA HIS A 253 -3.57 0.18 -15.57
C HIS A 253 -2.35 0.97 -16.08
N GLY A 254 -1.50 0.35 -16.92
CA GLY A 254 -0.37 1.05 -17.51
C GLY A 254 0.48 0.18 -18.43
N TYR A 255 1.21 0.85 -19.31
CA TYR A 255 2.08 0.23 -20.32
C TYR A 255 3.15 -0.73 -19.74
N ASN A 256 3.40 -0.68 -18.46
CA ASN A 256 4.42 -1.47 -17.74
C ASN A 256 3.84 -2.33 -16.61
N SER A 257 2.56 -2.71 -16.72
CA SER A 257 1.85 -3.58 -15.78
C SER A 257 2.05 -5.05 -16.15
N PRO A 258 2.85 -5.85 -15.38
CA PRO A 258 3.03 -7.26 -15.67
C PRO A 258 1.73 -8.06 -15.52
N ALA A 259 1.52 -9.00 -16.44
CA ALA A 259 0.40 -9.93 -16.40
C ALA A 259 0.92 -11.36 -16.68
N TRP A 260 0.77 -12.26 -15.72
CA TRP A 260 1.39 -13.57 -15.73
C TRP A 260 0.35 -14.68 -15.60
N LEU A 261 0.47 -15.72 -16.42
CA LEU A 261 -0.28 -16.96 -16.27
C LEU A 261 0.66 -18.09 -15.86
N PHE A 262 0.33 -18.77 -14.76
CA PHE A 262 0.99 -19.98 -14.31
C PHE A 262 0.00 -21.16 -14.42
N THR A 263 0.30 -22.15 -15.26
CA THR A 263 -0.63 -23.23 -15.51
C THR A 263 0.08 -24.53 -15.82
N LYS A 264 -0.60 -25.67 -15.57
CA LYS A 264 -0.21 -26.99 -16.09
C LYS A 264 -1.05 -27.40 -17.30
N SER A 265 -2.05 -26.60 -17.66
CA SER A 265 -2.93 -26.86 -18.80
C SER A 265 -2.44 -26.15 -20.06
N LYS A 266 -1.86 -26.92 -20.98
CA LYS A 266 -1.48 -26.37 -22.28
C LYS A 266 -2.67 -25.77 -23.04
N LYS A 267 -3.87 -26.34 -22.87
CA LYS A 267 -5.11 -25.83 -23.48
C LYS A 267 -5.43 -24.40 -23.00
N ILE A 268 -5.36 -24.15 -21.70
CA ILE A 268 -5.56 -22.81 -21.12
C ILE A 268 -4.47 -21.85 -21.65
N ALA A 269 -3.21 -22.28 -21.62
CA ALA A 269 -2.09 -21.46 -22.08
C ALA A 269 -2.25 -21.06 -23.56
N ASP A 270 -2.55 -22.01 -24.45
CA ASP A 270 -2.73 -21.74 -25.89
C ASP A 270 -3.93 -20.80 -26.13
N TYR A 271 -5.04 -20.99 -25.40
CA TYR A 271 -6.21 -20.12 -25.48
C TYR A 271 -5.87 -18.68 -25.08
N VAL A 272 -5.23 -18.49 -23.94
CA VAL A 272 -4.85 -17.17 -23.44
C VAL A 272 -3.88 -16.46 -24.38
N LEU A 273 -2.90 -17.18 -24.94
CA LEU A 273 -1.96 -16.61 -25.92
C LEU A 273 -2.65 -16.08 -27.17
N GLN A 274 -3.72 -16.72 -27.62
CA GLN A 274 -4.52 -16.29 -28.75
C GLN A 274 -5.51 -15.18 -28.34
N ARG A 275 -6.24 -15.37 -27.23
CA ARG A 275 -7.41 -14.56 -26.88
C ARG A 275 -7.05 -13.18 -26.30
N VAL A 276 -6.00 -13.08 -25.50
CA VAL A 276 -5.60 -11.80 -24.89
C VAL A 276 -5.32 -10.71 -25.93
N PRO A 277 -4.56 -10.94 -27.03
CA PRO A 277 -4.42 -9.94 -28.08
C PRO A 277 -5.74 -9.49 -28.72
N GLU A 278 -6.68 -10.43 -28.93
CA GLU A 278 -8.00 -10.12 -29.50
C GLU A 278 -8.81 -9.20 -28.56
N LEU A 279 -8.83 -9.52 -27.25
CA LEU A 279 -9.52 -8.71 -26.24
C LEU A 279 -8.93 -7.29 -26.15
N ILE A 280 -7.61 -7.17 -26.26
CA ILE A 280 -6.92 -5.86 -26.24
C ILE A 280 -7.37 -4.99 -27.42
N GLU A 281 -7.49 -5.57 -28.62
CA GLU A 281 -7.92 -4.81 -29.81
C GLU A 281 -9.36 -4.28 -29.71
N ASP A 282 -10.23 -4.93 -28.93
CA ASP A 282 -11.61 -4.51 -28.70
C ASP A 282 -11.75 -3.37 -27.66
N LEU A 283 -10.66 -3.01 -26.97
CA LEU A 283 -10.67 -1.94 -25.96
C LEU A 283 -10.68 -0.53 -26.61
N PRO A 284 -11.19 0.50 -25.90
CA PRO A 284 -11.00 1.89 -26.27
C PRO A 284 -9.52 2.27 -26.37
N ASP A 285 -9.19 3.33 -27.11
CA ASP A 285 -7.81 3.70 -27.47
C ASP A 285 -6.81 3.68 -26.32
N LEU A 286 -7.08 4.37 -25.21
CA LEU A 286 -6.13 4.46 -24.10
C LEU A 286 -5.93 3.12 -23.35
N PRO A 287 -6.99 2.39 -22.94
CA PRO A 287 -6.83 1.03 -22.40
C PRO A 287 -6.14 0.08 -23.37
N ARG A 288 -6.49 0.12 -24.66
CA ARG A 288 -5.85 -0.71 -25.71
C ARG A 288 -4.35 -0.47 -25.81
N GLU A 289 -3.93 0.80 -25.86
CA GLU A 289 -2.50 1.16 -25.92
C GLU A 289 -1.75 0.66 -24.68
N ASN A 290 -2.31 0.89 -23.47
CA ASN A 290 -1.71 0.45 -22.23
C ASN A 290 -1.60 -1.08 -22.14
N SER A 291 -2.71 -1.79 -22.34
CA SER A 291 -2.76 -3.27 -22.24
C SER A 291 -1.90 -3.93 -23.31
N GLY A 292 -1.90 -3.37 -24.54
CA GLY A 292 -1.08 -3.87 -25.62
C GLY A 292 0.42 -3.79 -25.32
N ALA A 293 0.87 -2.66 -24.79
CA ALA A 293 2.26 -2.48 -24.38
C ALA A 293 2.61 -3.37 -23.17
N ALA A 294 1.73 -3.44 -22.17
CA ALA A 294 1.91 -4.27 -20.98
C ALA A 294 2.03 -5.76 -21.34
N TRP A 295 1.10 -6.29 -22.13
CA TRP A 295 1.13 -7.70 -22.55
C TRP A 295 2.34 -8.01 -23.45
N ARG A 296 2.65 -7.15 -24.41
CA ARG A 296 3.82 -7.33 -25.30
C ARG A 296 5.13 -7.39 -24.54
N ASP A 297 5.33 -6.44 -23.62
CA ASP A 297 6.63 -6.17 -22.99
C ASP A 297 6.82 -6.87 -21.65
N TYR A 298 5.74 -7.16 -20.90
CA TYR A 298 5.79 -7.69 -19.52
C TYR A 298 4.90 -8.92 -19.30
N GLY A 299 4.07 -9.31 -20.27
CA GLY A 299 3.23 -10.50 -20.15
C GLY A 299 4.02 -11.80 -20.25
N GLU A 300 3.70 -12.79 -19.42
CA GLU A 300 4.31 -14.13 -19.44
C GLU A 300 3.26 -15.24 -19.34
N VAL A 301 3.52 -16.34 -20.03
CA VAL A 301 2.74 -17.57 -19.91
C VAL A 301 3.71 -18.72 -19.61
N ILE A 302 3.58 -19.27 -18.42
CA ILE A 302 4.49 -20.28 -17.87
C ILE A 302 3.74 -21.59 -17.69
N LEU A 303 4.21 -22.62 -18.40
CA LEU A 303 3.71 -23.99 -18.30
C LEU A 303 4.60 -24.77 -17.31
N CYS A 304 3.98 -25.36 -16.29
CA CYS A 304 4.59 -26.20 -15.28
C CYS A 304 4.05 -27.63 -15.39
N ASP A 305 4.77 -28.59 -14.82
CA ASP A 305 4.34 -29.99 -14.82
C ASP A 305 3.44 -30.31 -13.61
N THR A 306 3.62 -29.64 -12.47
CA THR A 306 2.93 -29.92 -11.20
C THR A 306 2.41 -28.68 -10.48
N ASP A 307 1.45 -28.86 -9.57
CA ASP A 307 0.93 -27.80 -8.71
C ASP A 307 2.01 -27.24 -7.77
N GLU A 308 2.96 -28.08 -7.32
CA GLU A 308 4.10 -27.68 -6.49
C GLU A 308 5.05 -26.73 -7.25
N GLU A 309 5.28 -27.00 -8.53
CA GLU A 309 6.08 -26.12 -9.39
C GLU A 309 5.38 -24.78 -9.62
N ILE A 310 4.06 -24.79 -9.84
CA ILE A 310 3.24 -23.57 -9.96
C ILE A 310 3.34 -22.74 -8.68
N ALA A 311 3.10 -23.36 -7.52
CA ALA A 311 3.17 -22.65 -6.24
C ALA A 311 4.56 -22.05 -5.99
N LYS A 312 5.62 -22.81 -6.34
CA LYS A 312 6.99 -22.30 -6.23
C LYS A 312 7.25 -21.13 -7.17
N VAL A 313 6.84 -21.21 -8.42
CA VAL A 313 6.99 -20.10 -9.40
C VAL A 313 6.24 -18.88 -8.91
N SER A 314 4.98 -19.05 -8.47
CA SER A 314 4.18 -17.95 -7.91
C SER A 314 4.86 -17.29 -6.72
N ASP A 315 5.36 -18.07 -5.76
CA ASP A 315 6.08 -17.54 -4.60
C ASP A 315 7.41 -16.86 -4.97
N ASP A 316 8.10 -17.32 -6.01
CA ASP A 316 9.32 -16.69 -6.52
C ASP A 316 9.02 -15.31 -7.15
N TYR A 317 7.89 -15.17 -7.86
CA TYR A 317 7.41 -13.91 -8.44
C TYR A 317 6.85 -12.96 -7.36
N ALA A 318 6.17 -13.51 -6.35
CA ALA A 318 5.53 -12.78 -5.28
C ALA A 318 4.62 -11.62 -5.81
N PRO A 319 3.61 -11.95 -6.64
CA PRO A 319 2.82 -10.97 -7.35
C PRO A 319 2.01 -10.07 -6.40
N GLU A 320 1.71 -8.87 -6.87
CA GLU A 320 0.80 -7.95 -6.18
C GLU A 320 -0.59 -8.58 -6.01
N HIS A 321 -1.19 -8.98 -7.12
CA HIS A 321 -2.47 -9.66 -7.16
C HIS A 321 -2.25 -11.09 -7.65
N LEU A 322 -2.79 -12.05 -6.90
CA LEU A 322 -2.72 -13.47 -7.26
C LEU A 322 -4.11 -14.06 -7.29
N GLU A 323 -4.55 -14.50 -8.46
CA GLU A 323 -5.79 -15.26 -8.63
C GLU A 323 -5.52 -16.75 -8.72
N VAL A 324 -6.38 -17.56 -8.12
CA VAL A 324 -6.33 -19.02 -8.18
C VAL A 324 -7.67 -19.53 -8.70
N GLN A 325 -7.66 -20.02 -9.94
CA GLN A 325 -8.81 -20.58 -10.66
C GLN A 325 -8.52 -22.07 -10.95
N THR A 326 -8.61 -22.88 -9.92
CA THR A 326 -8.25 -24.31 -9.98
C THR A 326 -9.26 -25.17 -9.23
N LYS A 327 -9.27 -26.46 -9.50
CA LYS A 327 -10.09 -27.42 -8.77
C LYS A 327 -9.76 -27.48 -7.28
N ASN A 328 -8.49 -27.31 -6.91
CA ASN A 328 -8.00 -27.50 -5.54
C ASN A 328 -7.66 -26.16 -4.84
N LEU A 329 -8.63 -25.26 -4.72
CA LEU A 329 -8.46 -23.93 -4.16
C LEU A 329 -7.79 -23.93 -2.77
N ASN A 330 -8.24 -24.80 -1.85
CA ASN A 330 -7.71 -24.90 -0.49
C ASN A 330 -6.24 -25.35 -0.48
N TRP A 331 -5.86 -26.22 -1.42
CA TRP A 331 -4.47 -26.66 -1.52
C TRP A 331 -3.52 -25.51 -1.79
N TYR A 332 -3.89 -24.59 -2.69
CA TYR A 332 -3.13 -23.39 -3.00
C TYR A 332 -3.19 -22.38 -1.85
N HIS A 333 -4.36 -22.16 -1.26
CA HIS A 333 -4.53 -21.25 -0.11
C HIS A 333 -3.60 -21.61 1.05
N ASP A 334 -3.44 -22.90 1.33
CA ASP A 334 -2.58 -23.38 2.43
C ASP A 334 -1.07 -23.29 2.13
N ARG A 335 -0.68 -23.21 0.87
CA ARG A 335 0.73 -23.31 0.45
C ARG A 335 1.35 -22.02 -0.05
N LEU A 336 0.58 -21.19 -0.74
CA LEU A 336 1.07 -19.91 -1.24
C LEU A 336 1.41 -18.97 -0.09
N LYS A 337 2.56 -18.30 -0.17
CA LYS A 337 3.11 -17.48 0.92
C LYS A 337 3.43 -16.05 0.52
N ASN A 338 3.71 -15.83 -0.77
CA ASN A 338 4.25 -14.56 -1.27
C ASN A 338 3.30 -13.93 -2.28
N TYR A 339 2.44 -13.03 -1.81
CA TYR A 339 1.51 -12.26 -2.63
C TYR A 339 1.07 -10.99 -1.89
N GLY A 340 0.58 -9.99 -2.61
CA GLY A 340 -0.05 -8.82 -2.00
C GLY A 340 -1.48 -9.12 -1.54
N SER A 341 -2.31 -9.66 -2.46
CA SER A 341 -3.67 -10.13 -2.18
C SER A 341 -3.98 -11.39 -3.00
N LEU A 342 -4.70 -12.33 -2.39
CA LEU A 342 -5.07 -13.62 -2.98
C LEU A 342 -6.58 -13.68 -3.26
N PHE A 343 -6.93 -14.00 -4.49
CA PHE A 343 -8.30 -14.17 -4.98
C PHE A 343 -8.55 -15.64 -5.25
N ILE A 344 -9.55 -16.23 -4.59
CA ILE A 344 -9.74 -17.69 -4.55
C ILE A 344 -11.04 -18.05 -5.25
N GLY A 345 -10.95 -18.74 -6.37
CA GLY A 345 -12.07 -19.15 -7.22
C GLY A 345 -12.37 -18.16 -8.34
N GLU A 346 -13.04 -18.65 -9.38
CA GLU A 346 -13.40 -17.85 -10.56
C GLU A 346 -14.49 -16.80 -10.29
N GLU A 347 -15.22 -16.95 -9.16
CA GLU A 347 -16.27 -16.02 -8.74
C GLU A 347 -15.73 -14.70 -8.16
N THR A 348 -14.42 -14.61 -7.98
CA THR A 348 -13.74 -13.39 -7.52
C THR A 348 -12.65 -12.99 -8.50
N THR A 349 -12.49 -11.69 -8.73
CA THR A 349 -11.47 -11.13 -9.61
C THR A 349 -10.78 -9.95 -8.94
N VAL A 350 -9.59 -9.60 -9.40
CA VAL A 350 -8.85 -8.40 -8.97
C VAL A 350 -9.72 -7.17 -9.03
N ALA A 351 -10.51 -6.99 -10.11
CA ALA A 351 -11.38 -5.83 -10.27
C ALA A 351 -12.38 -5.66 -9.12
N TYR A 352 -12.90 -6.74 -8.54
CA TYR A 352 -13.78 -6.67 -7.36
C TYR A 352 -13.01 -6.23 -6.11
N GLY A 353 -11.81 -6.77 -5.90
CA GLY A 353 -10.92 -6.36 -4.82
C GLY A 353 -10.52 -4.90 -4.93
N ASP A 354 -10.18 -4.48 -6.12
CA ASP A 354 -9.80 -3.10 -6.42
C ASP A 354 -10.91 -2.08 -6.16
N LYS A 355 -12.15 -2.48 -6.26
CA LYS A 355 -13.27 -1.53 -6.20
C LYS A 355 -14.13 -1.67 -4.95
N CYS A 356 -14.58 -2.89 -4.61
CA CYS A 356 -15.72 -2.98 -3.69
C CYS A 356 -15.86 -4.29 -2.89
N SER A 357 -14.99 -5.30 -3.02
CA SER A 357 -15.15 -6.56 -2.26
C SER A 357 -14.77 -6.43 -0.78
N GLY A 358 -13.91 -5.48 -0.42
CA GLY A 358 -13.59 -5.15 0.97
C GLY A 358 -12.13 -5.25 1.38
N THR A 359 -11.32 -6.08 0.71
CA THR A 359 -9.88 -6.13 0.91
C THR A 359 -9.20 -4.87 0.36
N ASN A 360 -8.03 -4.53 0.89
CA ASN A 360 -7.33 -3.32 0.46
C ASN A 360 -6.52 -3.57 -0.81
N HIS A 361 -6.63 -2.67 -1.79
CA HIS A 361 -5.92 -2.76 -3.06
C HIS A 361 -4.57 -2.03 -3.08
N ILE A 362 -4.19 -1.36 -2.00
CA ILE A 362 -2.86 -0.73 -1.91
C ILE A 362 -1.88 -1.82 -1.49
N LEU A 363 -1.24 -2.44 -2.45
CA LEU A 363 -0.53 -3.70 -2.32
C LEU A 363 0.95 -3.55 -2.70
N PRO A 364 1.83 -4.45 -2.19
CA PRO A 364 3.24 -4.46 -2.53
C PRO A 364 3.45 -5.04 -3.94
N THR A 365 4.32 -4.39 -4.72
CA THR A 365 4.73 -4.83 -6.06
C THR A 365 6.20 -5.23 -6.09
N LYS A 366 6.68 -5.69 -7.24
CA LYS A 366 8.11 -5.97 -7.49
C LYS A 366 8.72 -6.94 -6.48
N GLY A 367 7.97 -7.98 -6.15
CA GLY A 367 8.39 -9.02 -5.23
C GLY A 367 8.38 -8.63 -3.75
N ALA A 368 7.88 -7.45 -3.38
CA ALA A 368 7.79 -7.02 -1.99
C ALA A 368 6.77 -7.84 -1.18
N GLY A 369 5.89 -8.60 -1.84
CA GLY A 369 5.04 -9.62 -1.22
C GLY A 369 5.81 -10.67 -0.40
N LYS A 370 7.13 -10.77 -0.57
CA LYS A 370 8.01 -11.67 0.20
C LYS A 370 8.23 -11.21 1.66
N TYR A 371 8.00 -9.93 1.97
CA TYR A 371 8.25 -9.41 3.33
C TYR A 371 7.16 -8.48 3.86
N THR A 372 6.19 -8.09 3.05
CA THR A 372 5.08 -7.23 3.48
C THR A 372 3.79 -7.56 2.74
N GLY A 373 2.66 -7.36 3.38
CA GLY A 373 1.35 -7.36 2.76
C GLY A 373 0.88 -5.97 2.38
N GLY A 374 -0.38 -5.85 1.95
CA GLY A 374 -1.01 -4.58 1.61
C GLY A 374 -1.24 -3.63 2.78
N LEU A 375 -1.83 -2.49 2.47
CA LEU A 375 -2.25 -1.53 3.48
C LEU A 375 -3.33 -2.15 4.38
N PHE A 376 -3.14 -2.06 5.67
CA PHE A 376 -4.08 -2.52 6.69
C PHE A 376 -3.97 -1.65 7.95
N VAL A 377 -4.88 -1.81 8.88
CA VAL A 377 -4.95 -0.97 10.10
C VAL A 377 -3.63 -0.91 10.87
N GLY A 378 -2.86 -2.00 10.91
CA GLY A 378 -1.59 -2.06 11.61
C GLY A 378 -0.50 -1.16 11.05
N LYS A 379 -0.60 -0.70 9.78
CA LYS A 379 0.34 0.28 9.23
C LYS A 379 0.21 1.65 9.91
N PHE A 380 -0.96 1.95 10.46
CA PHE A 380 -1.24 3.20 11.19
C PHE A 380 -1.03 3.08 12.70
N ILE A 381 -0.67 1.90 13.22
CA ILE A 381 -0.56 1.63 14.65
C ILE A 381 0.89 1.35 15.02
N LYS A 382 1.41 2.18 15.91
CA LYS A 382 2.75 1.96 16.51
C LYS A 382 2.65 0.91 17.60
N THR A 383 3.53 -0.06 17.55
CA THR A 383 3.71 -1.07 18.61
C THR A 383 4.86 -0.61 19.51
N LEU A 384 4.53 -0.07 20.68
CA LEU A 384 5.50 0.53 21.61
C LEU A 384 5.68 -0.34 22.82
N SER A 385 6.94 -0.68 23.14
CA SER A 385 7.27 -1.42 24.35
C SER A 385 7.48 -0.49 25.56
N PHE A 386 7.16 -0.96 26.73
CA PHE A 386 7.52 -0.33 28.01
C PHE A 386 8.01 -1.41 28.99
N GLN A 387 8.74 -0.96 30.00
CA GLN A 387 9.19 -1.80 31.11
C GLN A 387 9.13 -1.07 32.44
N ARG A 388 8.85 -1.81 33.52
CA ARG A 388 8.93 -1.32 34.89
C ARG A 388 9.42 -2.42 35.80
N MET A 389 10.04 -2.04 36.93
CA MET A 389 10.49 -3.03 37.89
C MET A 389 10.41 -2.49 39.31
N SER A 390 10.36 -3.42 40.28
CA SER A 390 10.49 -3.13 41.68
C SER A 390 11.93 -2.83 42.08
N LYS A 391 12.14 -2.33 43.32
CA LYS A 391 13.49 -2.15 43.85
C LYS A 391 14.20 -3.49 44.01
N GLU A 392 13.47 -4.50 44.43
CA GLU A 392 13.99 -5.85 44.67
C GLU A 392 14.48 -6.50 43.40
N ALA A 393 13.72 -6.38 42.30
CA ALA A 393 14.12 -6.86 40.99
C ALA A 393 15.40 -6.17 40.46
N THR A 394 15.64 -4.92 40.85
CA THR A 394 16.86 -4.18 40.51
C THR A 394 18.14 -4.90 41.01
N LYS A 395 18.07 -5.71 42.09
CA LYS A 395 19.22 -6.43 42.62
C LYS A 395 19.86 -7.35 41.58
N GLU A 396 19.08 -8.19 40.96
CA GLU A 396 19.59 -9.15 39.97
C GLU A 396 19.83 -8.49 38.63
N VAL A 397 18.84 -7.69 38.14
CA VAL A 397 18.91 -7.03 36.82
C VAL A 397 20.05 -6.00 36.79
N GLY A 398 20.20 -5.19 37.83
CA GLY A 398 21.27 -4.19 37.91
C GLY A 398 22.67 -4.80 37.96
N ALA A 399 22.84 -5.89 38.73
CA ALA A 399 24.10 -6.60 38.76
C ALA A 399 24.46 -7.28 37.44
N ALA A 400 23.49 -7.93 36.79
CA ALA A 400 23.68 -8.54 35.49
C ALA A 400 24.01 -7.46 34.42
N CYS A 401 23.24 -6.36 34.37
CA CYS A 401 23.45 -5.23 33.47
C CYS A 401 24.87 -4.66 33.64
N ALA A 402 25.33 -4.43 34.87
CA ALA A 402 26.67 -3.88 35.10
C ALA A 402 27.77 -4.82 34.58
N ARG A 403 27.64 -6.14 34.80
CA ARG A 403 28.62 -7.11 34.26
C ARG A 403 28.62 -7.21 32.77
N ILE A 404 27.46 -7.33 32.12
CA ILE A 404 27.33 -7.39 30.67
C ILE A 404 27.90 -6.11 30.03
N SER A 405 27.49 -4.94 30.54
CA SER A 405 27.97 -3.66 30.02
C SER A 405 29.50 -3.52 30.08
N ARG A 406 30.14 -4.01 31.16
CA ARG A 406 31.61 -4.02 31.26
C ARG A 406 32.27 -4.99 30.28
N TYR A 407 31.64 -6.13 30.06
CA TYR A 407 32.09 -7.07 29.00
C TYR A 407 32.08 -6.45 27.63
N GLU A 408 31.10 -5.60 27.34
CA GLU A 408 30.95 -4.84 26.09
C GLU A 408 31.85 -3.56 26.06
N GLY A 409 32.55 -3.24 27.16
CA GLY A 409 33.34 -2.00 27.29
C GLY A 409 32.49 -0.75 27.57
N MET A 410 31.22 -0.91 27.93
CA MET A 410 30.27 0.21 28.15
C MET A 410 30.20 0.60 29.63
N GLU A 411 31.25 1.18 30.17
CA GLU A 411 31.37 1.49 31.62
C GLU A 411 30.28 2.46 32.11
N ALA A 412 29.86 3.44 31.30
CA ALA A 412 28.78 4.34 31.68
C ALA A 412 27.46 3.59 31.89
N HIS A 413 27.14 2.62 31.03
CA HIS A 413 25.97 1.74 31.22
C HIS A 413 26.10 0.90 32.50
N ALA A 414 27.26 0.32 32.74
CA ALA A 414 27.52 -0.46 33.96
C ALA A 414 27.24 0.36 35.23
N ARG A 415 27.70 1.62 35.26
CA ARG A 415 27.51 2.53 36.39
C ARG A 415 26.06 2.89 36.62
N THR A 416 25.16 2.81 35.62
CA THR A 416 23.71 3.01 35.85
C THR A 416 23.11 1.88 36.71
N GLY A 417 23.59 0.65 36.56
CA GLY A 417 23.27 -0.47 37.42
C GLY A 417 23.86 -0.27 38.82
N ASP A 418 25.18 -0.01 38.93
CA ASP A 418 25.88 0.15 40.20
C ASP A 418 25.28 1.23 41.11
N VAL A 419 24.92 2.39 40.53
CA VAL A 419 24.34 3.48 41.34
C VAL A 419 22.98 3.12 41.94
N ARG A 420 22.18 2.31 41.22
CA ARG A 420 20.89 1.82 41.71
C ARG A 420 21.07 0.76 42.83
N LEU A 421 22.02 -0.16 42.62
CA LEU A 421 22.39 -1.16 43.61
C LEU A 421 22.82 -0.48 44.93
N ARG A 422 23.74 0.50 44.87
CA ARG A 422 24.16 1.27 46.07
C ARG A 422 23.01 2.02 46.67
N LYS A 423 22.17 2.71 45.90
CA LYS A 423 21.02 3.48 46.41
C LYS A 423 20.06 2.62 47.20
N TYR A 424 19.85 1.38 46.78
CA TYR A 424 18.87 0.49 47.40
C TYR A 424 19.50 -0.47 48.43
N GLY A 425 20.83 -0.32 48.71
CA GLY A 425 21.52 -1.12 49.70
C GLY A 425 21.84 -2.54 49.29
N PHE A 426 21.87 -2.82 47.98
CA PHE A 426 22.32 -4.08 47.43
C PHE A 426 23.83 -4.00 47.20
N SER A 427 24.60 -4.92 47.84
CA SER A 427 26.02 -5.07 47.52
C SER A 427 26.21 -5.74 46.16
N ASN A 428 27.24 -5.28 45.42
CA ASN A 428 27.67 -5.93 44.18
C ASN A 428 28.21 -7.34 44.46
#